data_3fed323fa85ada2dc4ff97a26a54988a
#
_entry.id   3fed323fa85ada2dc4ff97a26a54988a
#
_cell.length_a   1.000
_cell.length_b   1.000
_cell.length_c   1.000
_cell.angle_alpha   90.00
_cell.angle_beta   90.00
_cell.angle_gamma   90.00
#
_symmetry.space_group_name_H-M   'P 1'
#
loop_
_entity.id
_entity.type
_entity.pdbx_description
1 polymer ?
#
loop_
_entity_poly.entity_id
_entity_poly.type
_entity_poly.pdbx_seq_one_letter_code
_entity_poly.pdbx_strand_id
1 'polypeptide(L)'
;MSILNVEHLSHGFGDRAIFQDVSFRLLKGEHIGLIGANGEGKSTFMNIITGKLMPDEGKVEWAKNVRVGYLDQHTVLKEGMTVREVLASAFDFLYDLEERMNEICERLGEVSEEEMENCMEELGTIQDLLEMHDFYQIDAKVEEVARALGLMDIGLEQEVNKLSGGQRTKILLAKLLLEKPDILLLDEPTNYLDAEHIEWLKRYLNEYENAFILISHDIPSLNSVINLIYHMDNQELNRYPGDYDKFQEVYAMKQAQLAAAYNKQQKEIADLKDFVARNKARVATRNMAMSRQKKLDKMEKIEIAAQKPKPEFNFREARTPGKIIFQTDNLVIGYDEPLSSPLTMKMERGWKIALTGANGIGKTTLLKSILGLLEPLSGQVELGDYLSIGYFEQEMEGDGNQTCIEEIWKEFPSFSQYEVRQALAKCGLTTKHIESKVKVLSGGEQAKVRLCKLINRETNILVLDEPTNHLDVDAKEELKRALKAYKGSILMVCHEPEFYEDLATEVWDCTKWTTRVF
;
A
#
# COMPACT_ATOMS: atom_id res chain seq x y z
N MET A 1 26.04 2.54 14.28
CA MET A 1 26.65 1.45 13.49
C MET A 1 25.70 1.16 12.33
N SER A 2 26.22 0.93 11.11
CA SER A 2 25.35 0.59 9.97
C SER A 2 24.84 -0.84 10.15
N ILE A 3 23.54 -1.03 9.99
CA ILE A 3 22.88 -2.32 10.09
C ILE A 3 22.70 -2.96 8.72
N LEU A 4 22.35 -2.12 7.72
CA LEU A 4 22.27 -2.50 6.32
C LEU A 4 23.05 -1.50 5.50
N ASN A 5 23.85 -2.00 4.57
CA ASN A 5 24.57 -1.22 3.56
C ASN A 5 24.30 -1.82 2.18
N VAL A 6 23.83 -0.97 1.28
CA VAL A 6 23.56 -1.31 -0.12
C VAL A 6 24.42 -0.39 -0.96
N GLU A 7 25.26 -0.95 -1.82
CA GLU A 7 26.20 -0.20 -2.65
C GLU A 7 26.02 -0.53 -4.13
N HIS A 8 25.92 0.51 -4.95
CA HIS A 8 25.90 0.44 -6.42
C HIS A 8 24.86 -0.54 -6.97
N LEU A 9 23.66 -0.58 -6.34
CA LEU A 9 22.58 -1.49 -6.71
C LEU A 9 21.98 -1.09 -8.04
N SER A 10 21.99 -2.02 -9.01
CA SER A 10 21.27 -1.92 -10.28
C SER A 10 20.39 -3.15 -10.45
N HIS A 11 19.17 -2.95 -10.91
CA HIS A 11 18.22 -4.04 -11.18
C HIS A 11 17.16 -3.63 -12.19
N GLY A 12 16.75 -4.57 -13.04
CA GLY A 12 15.70 -4.36 -14.02
C GLY A 12 14.94 -5.63 -14.39
N PHE A 13 13.79 -5.47 -15.01
CA PHE A 13 13.00 -6.57 -15.55
C PHE A 13 12.94 -6.45 -17.07
N GLY A 14 13.67 -7.32 -17.78
CA GLY A 14 13.84 -7.23 -19.23
C GLY A 14 14.45 -5.88 -19.64
N ASP A 15 13.79 -5.12 -20.49
CA ASP A 15 14.29 -3.81 -20.95
C ASP A 15 13.99 -2.65 -20.00
N ARG A 16 13.37 -2.89 -18.85
CA ARG A 16 13.03 -1.86 -17.86
C ARG A 16 14.02 -1.86 -16.72
N ALA A 17 14.92 -0.87 -16.68
CA ALA A 17 15.68 -0.58 -15.46
C ALA A 17 14.74 -0.04 -14.37
N ILE A 18 14.85 -0.61 -13.17
CA ILE A 18 14.12 -0.16 -11.95
C ILE A 18 15.04 0.68 -11.09
N PHE A 19 16.29 0.24 -10.91
CA PHE A 19 17.34 0.94 -10.18
C PHE A 19 18.57 1.07 -11.05
N GLN A 20 19.25 2.20 -10.96
CA GLN A 20 20.50 2.42 -11.62
C GLN A 20 21.48 3.07 -10.65
N ASP A 21 22.51 2.31 -10.24
CA ASP A 21 23.57 2.76 -9.33
C ASP A 21 23.05 3.34 -7.99
N VAL A 22 22.10 2.65 -7.36
CA VAL A 22 21.46 3.08 -6.13
C VAL A 22 22.27 2.66 -4.90
N SER A 23 22.46 3.58 -3.96
CA SER A 23 23.09 3.28 -2.67
C SER A 23 22.13 3.62 -1.52
N PHE A 24 22.09 2.74 -0.52
CA PHE A 24 21.20 2.88 0.63
C PHE A 24 21.92 2.47 1.92
N ARG A 25 21.60 3.14 3.01
CA ARG A 25 22.17 2.83 4.31
C ARG A 25 21.13 2.97 5.40
N LEU A 26 21.07 1.96 6.28
CA LEU A 26 20.22 1.96 7.47
C LEU A 26 21.09 1.93 8.73
N LEU A 27 20.82 2.83 9.64
CA LEU A 27 21.45 2.90 10.96
C LEU A 27 20.49 2.42 12.04
N LYS A 28 21.03 2.06 13.21
CA LYS A 28 20.23 1.68 14.37
C LYS A 28 19.34 2.85 14.81
N GLY A 29 18.04 2.57 15.04
CA GLY A 29 17.07 3.57 15.47
C GLY A 29 16.63 4.55 14.37
N GLU A 30 16.97 4.31 13.10
CA GLU A 30 16.38 5.07 11.99
C GLU A 30 15.00 4.51 11.64
N HIS A 31 14.03 5.40 11.62
CA HIS A 31 12.65 5.12 11.20
C HIS A 31 12.45 5.68 9.80
N ILE A 32 12.54 4.80 8.81
CA ILE A 32 12.60 5.20 7.40
C ILE A 32 11.23 5.06 6.74
N GLY A 33 10.75 6.13 6.11
CA GLY A 33 9.70 6.09 5.11
C GLY A 33 10.28 5.88 3.71
N LEU A 34 9.95 4.77 3.05
CA LEU A 34 10.30 4.54 1.66
C LEU A 34 9.14 4.95 0.77
N ILE A 35 9.28 6.09 0.08
CA ILE A 35 8.23 6.70 -0.73
C ILE A 35 8.61 6.72 -2.22
N GLY A 36 7.61 6.85 -3.06
CA GLY A 36 7.72 6.88 -4.52
C GLY A 36 6.40 6.46 -5.16
N ALA A 37 6.21 6.80 -6.43
CA ALA A 37 5.02 6.41 -7.17
C ALA A 37 4.89 4.87 -7.28
N ASN A 38 3.69 4.40 -7.61
CA ASN A 38 3.48 2.98 -7.90
C ASN A 38 4.31 2.54 -9.11
N GLY A 39 4.90 1.35 -9.02
CA GLY A 39 5.78 0.82 -10.06
C GLY A 39 7.21 1.36 -10.08
N GLU A 40 7.63 2.24 -9.13
CA GLU A 40 9.03 2.69 -9.00
C GLU A 40 9.96 1.64 -8.40
N GLY A 41 9.42 0.54 -7.89
CA GLY A 41 10.23 -0.57 -7.40
C GLY A 41 10.37 -0.64 -5.88
N LYS A 42 9.51 0.02 -5.08
CA LYS A 42 9.57 -0.04 -3.61
C LYS A 42 9.58 -1.48 -3.08
N SER A 43 8.60 -2.29 -3.46
CA SER A 43 8.53 -3.71 -3.06
C SER A 43 9.65 -4.55 -3.70
N THR A 44 10.14 -4.19 -4.91
CA THR A 44 11.32 -4.81 -5.53
C THR A 44 12.57 -4.57 -4.68
N PHE A 45 12.75 -3.34 -4.18
CA PHE A 45 13.85 -3.00 -3.28
C PHE A 45 13.77 -3.81 -1.98
N MET A 46 12.57 -3.92 -1.38
CA MET A 46 12.36 -4.75 -0.19
C MET A 46 12.71 -6.22 -0.44
N ASN A 47 12.32 -6.77 -1.59
CA ASN A 47 12.66 -8.15 -1.97
C ASN A 47 14.16 -8.36 -2.20
N ILE A 48 14.87 -7.35 -2.73
CA ILE A 48 16.31 -7.42 -2.91
C ILE A 48 17.04 -7.41 -1.56
N ILE A 49 16.71 -6.46 -0.68
CA ILE A 49 17.38 -6.38 0.63
C ILE A 49 17.08 -7.58 1.53
N THR A 50 15.92 -8.23 1.36
CA THR A 50 15.57 -9.49 2.07
C THR A 50 16.15 -10.74 1.42
N GLY A 51 16.85 -10.62 0.28
CA GLY A 51 17.45 -11.74 -0.44
C GLY A 51 16.46 -12.62 -1.22
N LYS A 52 15.17 -12.22 -1.31
CA LYS A 52 14.18 -12.92 -2.14
C LYS A 52 14.40 -12.72 -3.64
N LEU A 53 15.02 -11.60 -4.00
CA LEU A 53 15.37 -11.25 -5.36
C LEU A 53 16.84 -10.87 -5.42
N MET A 54 17.58 -11.47 -6.37
CA MET A 54 18.98 -11.11 -6.60
C MET A 54 19.05 -9.84 -7.46
N PRO A 55 19.89 -8.86 -7.09
CA PRO A 55 20.16 -7.71 -7.95
C PRO A 55 20.99 -8.12 -9.18
N ASP A 56 20.91 -7.33 -10.25
CA ASP A 56 21.74 -7.54 -11.44
C ASP A 56 23.19 -7.09 -11.17
N GLU A 57 23.37 -5.97 -10.45
CA GLU A 57 24.66 -5.44 -10.02
C GLU A 57 24.56 -4.87 -8.61
N GLY A 58 25.71 -4.73 -7.94
CA GLY A 58 25.80 -4.13 -6.62
C GLY A 58 25.88 -5.16 -5.50
N LYS A 59 25.86 -4.66 -4.26
CA LYS A 59 26.08 -5.45 -3.06
C LYS A 59 25.12 -5.05 -1.97
N VAL A 60 24.56 -6.06 -1.29
CA VAL A 60 23.73 -5.90 -0.09
C VAL A 60 24.44 -6.57 1.08
N GLU A 61 24.76 -5.80 2.11
CA GLU A 61 25.47 -6.28 3.28
C GLU A 61 24.68 -5.96 4.55
N TRP A 62 24.31 -7.03 5.27
CA TRP A 62 23.74 -6.95 6.61
C TRP A 62 24.83 -7.05 7.67
N ALA A 63 24.68 -6.34 8.77
CA ALA A 63 25.50 -6.56 9.94
C ALA A 63 25.31 -8.00 10.48
N LYS A 64 26.33 -8.53 11.16
CA LYS A 64 26.26 -9.88 11.73
C LYS A 64 25.21 -9.95 12.85
N ASN A 65 24.51 -11.07 12.93
CA ASN A 65 23.53 -11.41 13.95
C ASN A 65 22.33 -10.44 14.03
N VAL A 66 21.91 -9.88 12.89
CA VAL A 66 20.72 -9.02 12.81
C VAL A 66 19.51 -9.85 12.40
N ARG A 67 18.46 -9.79 13.22
CA ARG A 67 17.16 -10.40 12.91
C ARG A 67 16.34 -9.43 12.09
N VAL A 68 15.97 -9.84 10.89
CA VAL A 68 15.16 -9.04 9.97
C VAL A 68 13.76 -9.63 9.89
N GLY A 69 12.76 -8.85 10.28
CA GLY A 69 11.36 -9.20 10.12
C GLY A 69 10.76 -8.50 8.92
N TYR A 70 10.11 -9.24 8.03
CA TYR A 70 9.48 -8.70 6.82
C TYR A 70 8.03 -9.13 6.73
N LEU A 71 7.12 -8.16 6.68
CA LEU A 71 5.71 -8.40 6.39
C LEU A 71 5.56 -8.69 4.90
N ASP A 72 5.52 -9.96 4.57
CA ASP A 72 5.27 -10.42 3.21
C ASP A 72 3.81 -10.85 3.04
N GLN A 73 3.09 -10.19 2.15
CA GLN A 73 1.69 -10.50 1.84
C GLN A 73 1.50 -11.90 1.21
N HIS A 74 2.58 -12.52 0.70
CA HIS A 74 2.56 -13.84 0.07
C HIS A 74 3.06 -14.96 0.99
N THR A 75 3.32 -14.67 2.28
CA THR A 75 3.73 -15.70 3.23
C THR A 75 2.63 -16.74 3.39
N VAL A 76 2.95 -17.99 3.10
CA VAL A 76 2.03 -19.11 3.27
C VAL A 76 2.07 -19.55 4.74
N LEU A 77 0.94 -19.42 5.42
CA LEU A 77 0.75 -19.98 6.75
C LEU A 77 0.63 -21.50 6.66
N LYS A 78 1.18 -22.21 7.65
CA LYS A 78 1.09 -23.68 7.70
C LYS A 78 -0.38 -24.10 7.86
N GLU A 79 -0.80 -25.06 7.06
CA GLU A 79 -2.16 -25.61 7.14
C GLU A 79 -2.40 -26.31 8.49
N GLY A 80 -3.60 -26.14 9.03
CA GLY A 80 -4.02 -26.78 10.27
C GLY A 80 -3.65 -26.01 11.54
N MET A 81 -2.88 -24.92 11.47
CA MET A 81 -2.60 -24.07 12.63
C MET A 81 -3.78 -23.16 12.97
N THR A 82 -3.99 -22.93 14.25
CA THR A 82 -4.90 -21.90 14.77
C THR A 82 -4.22 -20.54 14.78
N VAL A 83 -5.02 -19.47 14.90
CA VAL A 83 -4.49 -18.09 15.05
C VAL A 83 -3.55 -18.00 16.26
N ARG A 84 -3.93 -18.61 17.40
CA ARG A 84 -3.10 -18.65 18.63
C ARG A 84 -1.74 -19.30 18.37
N GLU A 85 -1.72 -20.46 17.73
CA GLU A 85 -0.48 -21.19 17.42
C GLU A 85 0.43 -20.39 16.49
N VAL A 86 -0.11 -19.69 15.49
CA VAL A 86 0.68 -18.82 14.62
C VAL A 86 1.28 -17.67 15.39
N LEU A 87 0.55 -17.03 16.30
CA LEU A 87 1.07 -15.94 17.12
C LEU A 87 2.11 -16.42 18.15
N ALA A 88 1.85 -17.55 18.79
CA ALA A 88 2.78 -18.17 19.76
C ALA A 88 4.09 -18.59 19.08
N SER A 89 4.06 -18.95 17.79
CA SER A 89 5.27 -19.30 17.04
C SER A 89 6.28 -18.14 16.88
N ALA A 90 5.91 -16.90 17.21
CA ALA A 90 6.84 -15.79 17.35
C ALA A 90 7.89 -16.03 18.45
N PHE A 91 7.60 -16.93 19.37
CA PHE A 91 8.39 -17.25 20.54
C PHE A 91 8.96 -18.69 20.50
N ASP A 92 8.96 -19.36 19.33
CA ASP A 92 9.41 -20.75 19.18
C ASP A 92 10.77 -20.97 19.85
N PHE A 93 11.72 -20.02 19.72
CA PHE A 93 13.03 -20.12 20.35
C PHE A 93 12.99 -20.19 21.89
N LEU A 94 11.98 -19.61 22.53
CA LEU A 94 11.79 -19.69 23.99
C LEU A 94 11.18 -21.03 24.38
N TYR A 95 10.27 -21.57 23.60
CA TYR A 95 9.72 -22.90 23.80
C TYR A 95 10.80 -23.98 23.62
N ASP A 96 11.69 -23.83 22.63
CA ASP A 96 12.85 -24.72 22.45
C ASP A 96 13.79 -24.65 23.66
N LEU A 97 13.99 -23.47 24.26
CA LEU A 97 14.77 -23.30 25.48
C LEU A 97 14.09 -23.96 26.71
N GLU A 98 12.77 -23.83 26.82
CA GLU A 98 12.01 -24.49 27.89
C GLU A 98 12.07 -26.01 27.74
N GLU A 99 11.90 -26.55 26.51
CA GLU A 99 12.03 -27.99 26.25
C GLU A 99 13.44 -28.47 26.64
N ARG A 100 14.48 -27.71 26.25
CA ARG A 100 15.87 -28.01 26.65
C ARG A 100 16.08 -27.98 28.15
N MET A 101 15.49 -27.01 28.83
CA MET A 101 15.51 -26.93 30.30
C MET A 101 14.89 -28.17 30.93
N ASN A 102 13.75 -28.62 30.43
CA ASN A 102 13.06 -29.82 30.93
C ASN A 102 13.89 -31.09 30.67
N GLU A 103 14.49 -31.25 29.48
CA GLU A 103 15.41 -32.36 29.18
C GLU A 103 16.59 -32.42 30.17
N ILE A 104 17.19 -31.27 30.47
CA ILE A 104 18.32 -31.20 31.42
C ILE A 104 17.83 -31.59 32.83
N CYS A 105 16.67 -31.08 33.28
CA CYS A 105 16.09 -31.41 34.56
C CYS A 105 15.81 -32.92 34.73
N GLU A 106 15.31 -33.58 33.68
CA GLU A 106 15.07 -35.04 33.69
C GLU A 106 16.37 -35.84 33.81
N ARG A 107 17.45 -35.36 33.18
CA ARG A 107 18.74 -36.04 33.14
C ARG A 107 19.60 -35.80 34.40
N LEU A 108 19.32 -34.75 35.19
CA LEU A 108 20.11 -34.37 36.36
C LEU A 108 20.28 -35.49 37.40
N GLY A 109 19.32 -36.45 37.45
CA GLY A 109 19.38 -37.60 38.35
C GLY A 109 20.28 -38.74 37.88
N GLU A 110 20.78 -38.71 36.65
CA GLU A 110 21.50 -39.80 35.99
C GLU A 110 22.93 -39.44 35.56
N VAL A 111 23.37 -38.17 35.74
CA VAL A 111 24.66 -37.66 35.26
C VAL A 111 25.76 -37.73 36.34
N SER A 112 27.03 -37.69 35.93
CA SER A 112 28.21 -37.62 36.80
C SER A 112 28.35 -36.25 37.48
N GLU A 113 29.13 -36.15 38.58
CA GLU A 113 29.34 -34.89 39.31
C GLU A 113 29.91 -33.75 38.39
N GLU A 114 30.84 -34.05 37.47
CA GLU A 114 31.38 -33.08 36.51
C GLU A 114 30.34 -32.62 35.46
N GLU A 115 29.49 -33.51 34.98
CA GLU A 115 28.41 -33.19 34.06
C GLU A 115 27.29 -32.43 34.77
N MET A 116 27.05 -32.66 36.06
CA MET A 116 26.06 -31.95 36.87
C MET A 116 26.39 -30.46 36.96
N GLU A 117 27.64 -30.06 37.14
CA GLU A 117 28.06 -28.66 37.20
C GLU A 117 27.77 -27.92 35.87
N ASN A 118 28.10 -28.54 34.72
CA ASN A 118 27.78 -28.00 33.39
C ASN A 118 26.27 -27.90 33.17
N CYS A 119 25.49 -28.89 33.56
CA CYS A 119 24.04 -28.86 33.46
C CYS A 119 23.41 -27.74 34.30
N MET A 120 23.93 -27.49 35.49
CA MET A 120 23.45 -26.42 36.37
C MET A 120 23.77 -25.03 35.81
N GLU A 121 24.95 -24.85 35.20
CA GLU A 121 25.33 -23.61 34.52
C GLU A 121 24.44 -23.36 33.28
N GLU A 122 24.19 -24.39 32.44
CA GLU A 122 23.27 -24.33 31.31
C GLU A 122 21.84 -23.99 31.77
N LEU A 123 21.33 -24.63 32.81
CA LEU A 123 20.03 -24.35 33.42
C LEU A 123 19.90 -22.89 33.87
N GLY A 124 20.90 -22.38 34.57
CA GLY A 124 20.92 -20.99 35.03
C GLY A 124 20.85 -20.02 33.82
N THR A 125 21.64 -20.30 32.80
CA THR A 125 21.65 -19.48 31.59
C THR A 125 20.30 -19.50 30.86
N ILE A 126 19.67 -20.66 30.73
CA ILE A 126 18.35 -20.81 30.12
C ILE A 126 17.29 -20.07 30.93
N GLN A 127 17.32 -20.24 32.27
CA GLN A 127 16.36 -19.59 33.16
C GLN A 127 16.46 -18.06 33.09
N ASP A 128 17.68 -17.50 33.06
CA ASP A 128 17.92 -16.08 32.91
C ASP A 128 17.37 -15.56 31.54
N LEU A 129 17.54 -16.34 30.47
CA LEU A 129 17.01 -16.01 29.16
C LEU A 129 15.47 -16.03 29.13
N LEU A 130 14.84 -17.04 29.72
CA LEU A 130 13.39 -17.14 29.81
C LEU A 130 12.79 -15.98 30.63
N GLU A 131 13.42 -15.62 31.76
CA GLU A 131 13.00 -14.45 32.56
C GLU A 131 13.21 -13.14 31.82
N MET A 132 14.36 -12.95 31.15
CA MET A 132 14.66 -11.71 30.40
C MET A 132 13.67 -11.47 29.24
N HIS A 133 13.12 -12.53 28.69
CA HIS A 133 12.13 -12.44 27.58
C HIS A 133 10.68 -12.55 28.05
N ASP A 134 10.44 -12.56 29.40
CA ASP A 134 9.09 -12.69 30.00
C ASP A 134 8.32 -13.91 29.45
N PHE A 135 8.96 -15.07 29.39
CA PHE A 135 8.39 -16.31 28.83
C PHE A 135 7.02 -16.64 29.43
N TYR A 136 6.87 -16.53 30.74
CA TYR A 136 5.62 -16.84 31.45
C TYR A 136 4.47 -15.85 31.18
N GLN A 137 4.72 -14.76 30.41
CA GLN A 137 3.74 -13.77 30.02
C GLN A 137 3.40 -13.81 28.51
N ILE A 138 3.89 -14.84 27.79
CA ILE A 138 3.69 -14.96 26.33
C ILE A 138 2.20 -14.94 25.98
N ASP A 139 1.37 -15.71 26.67
CA ASP A 139 -0.08 -15.74 26.40
C ASP A 139 -0.73 -14.37 26.59
N ALA A 140 -0.34 -13.63 27.62
CA ALA A 140 -0.84 -12.27 27.84
C ALA A 140 -0.38 -11.31 26.73
N LYS A 141 0.88 -11.40 26.28
CA LYS A 141 1.41 -10.60 25.15
C LYS A 141 0.70 -10.93 23.83
N VAL A 142 0.46 -12.22 23.57
CA VAL A 142 -0.30 -12.68 22.41
C VAL A 142 -1.72 -12.12 22.41
N GLU A 143 -2.42 -12.20 23.56
CA GLU A 143 -3.78 -11.66 23.68
C GLU A 143 -3.83 -10.12 23.57
N GLU A 144 -2.85 -9.42 24.11
CA GLU A 144 -2.73 -7.96 24.01
C GLU A 144 -2.60 -7.53 22.55
N VAL A 145 -1.65 -8.10 21.81
CA VAL A 145 -1.44 -7.76 20.39
C VAL A 145 -2.62 -8.22 19.53
N ALA A 146 -3.17 -9.40 19.82
CA ALA A 146 -4.35 -9.90 19.11
C ALA A 146 -5.56 -8.97 19.30
N ARG A 147 -5.80 -8.48 20.50
CA ARG A 147 -6.86 -7.49 20.80
C ARG A 147 -6.60 -6.19 20.09
N ALA A 148 -5.37 -5.68 20.16
CA ALA A 148 -4.97 -4.43 19.57
C ALA A 148 -5.07 -4.39 18.03
N LEU A 149 -5.04 -5.53 17.36
CA LEU A 149 -5.20 -5.66 15.91
C LEU A 149 -6.57 -6.27 15.50
N GLY A 150 -7.52 -6.39 16.44
CA GLY A 150 -8.88 -6.91 16.17
C GLY A 150 -8.92 -8.38 15.77
N LEU A 151 -7.95 -9.20 16.24
CA LEU A 151 -7.93 -10.65 15.99
C LEU A 151 -8.82 -11.43 16.94
N MET A 152 -9.24 -10.82 18.05
CA MET A 152 -10.17 -11.44 19.01
C MET A 152 -11.53 -11.73 18.37
N ASP A 153 -11.97 -10.86 17.45
CA ASP A 153 -13.26 -11.01 16.74
C ASP A 153 -13.24 -12.19 15.76
N ILE A 154 -12.05 -12.54 15.26
CA ILE A 154 -11.85 -13.71 14.41
C ILE A 154 -11.92 -15.00 15.24
N GLY A 155 -11.48 -14.94 16.49
CA GLY A 155 -11.33 -16.07 17.40
C GLY A 155 -9.94 -16.70 17.29
N LEU A 156 -9.22 -16.77 18.43
CA LEU A 156 -7.85 -17.28 18.47
C LEU A 156 -7.74 -18.78 18.17
N GLU A 157 -8.81 -19.53 18.36
CA GLU A 157 -8.88 -20.98 18.10
C GLU A 157 -9.31 -21.31 16.66
N GLN A 158 -9.53 -20.28 15.82
CA GLN A 158 -9.90 -20.50 14.42
C GLN A 158 -8.70 -20.90 13.57
N GLU A 159 -8.91 -21.89 12.67
CA GLU A 159 -7.89 -22.30 11.72
C GLU A 159 -7.60 -21.20 10.68
N VAL A 160 -6.32 -20.92 10.44
CA VAL A 160 -5.88 -19.86 9.51
C VAL A 160 -6.28 -20.11 8.04
N ASN A 161 -6.56 -21.36 7.67
CA ASN A 161 -6.99 -21.71 6.31
C ASN A 161 -8.36 -21.16 5.94
N LYS A 162 -9.24 -20.95 6.93
CA LYS A 162 -10.61 -20.46 6.76
C LYS A 162 -10.69 -18.94 6.67
N LEU A 163 -9.55 -18.24 6.82
CA LEU A 163 -9.49 -16.80 6.90
C LEU A 163 -9.32 -16.14 5.53
N SER A 164 -9.86 -14.93 5.41
CA SER A 164 -9.64 -14.07 4.25
C SER A 164 -8.18 -13.63 4.11
N GLY A 165 -7.75 -13.19 2.92
CA GLY A 165 -6.41 -12.69 2.69
C GLY A 165 -6.03 -11.54 3.65
N GLY A 166 -6.93 -10.58 3.86
CA GLY A 166 -6.70 -9.47 4.79
C GLY A 166 -6.55 -9.91 6.25
N GLN A 167 -7.35 -10.89 6.70
CA GLN A 167 -7.22 -11.45 8.04
C GLN A 167 -5.89 -12.18 8.22
N ARG A 168 -5.43 -12.93 7.22
CA ARG A 168 -4.11 -13.57 7.24
C ARG A 168 -2.98 -12.55 7.35
N THR A 169 -3.07 -11.44 6.61
CA THR A 169 -2.07 -10.36 6.68
C THR A 169 -2.05 -9.70 8.06
N LYS A 170 -3.20 -9.50 8.71
CA LYS A 170 -3.28 -9.02 10.09
C LYS A 170 -2.55 -9.96 11.07
N ILE A 171 -2.73 -11.27 10.94
CA ILE A 171 -2.07 -12.28 11.79
C ILE A 171 -0.56 -12.26 11.57
N LEU A 172 -0.11 -12.18 10.32
CA LEU A 172 1.31 -12.07 9.99
C LEU A 172 1.94 -10.81 10.56
N LEU A 173 1.22 -9.67 10.50
CA LEU A 173 1.65 -8.43 11.13
C LEU A 173 1.75 -8.61 12.66
N ALA A 174 0.73 -9.16 13.30
CA ALA A 174 0.73 -9.41 14.74
C ALA A 174 1.91 -10.29 15.17
N LYS A 175 2.15 -11.40 14.47
CA LYS A 175 3.30 -12.28 14.69
C LYS A 175 4.61 -11.51 14.60
N LEU A 176 4.78 -10.73 13.53
CA LEU A 176 5.99 -9.95 13.28
C LEU A 176 6.26 -8.92 14.38
N LEU A 177 5.20 -8.26 14.89
CA LEU A 177 5.33 -7.32 16.01
C LEU A 177 5.68 -8.02 17.33
N LEU A 178 5.18 -9.23 17.55
CA LEU A 178 5.55 -10.07 18.71
C LEU A 178 7.01 -10.54 18.68
N GLU A 179 7.53 -10.86 17.50
CA GLU A 179 8.94 -11.26 17.29
C GLU A 179 9.94 -10.16 17.67
N LYS A 180 9.55 -8.90 17.61
CA LYS A 180 10.39 -7.71 17.89
C LYS A 180 11.79 -7.82 17.24
N PRO A 181 11.88 -7.94 15.90
CA PRO A 181 13.17 -8.08 15.21
C PRO A 181 14.04 -6.83 15.37
N ASP A 182 15.34 -6.93 15.07
CA ASP A 182 16.25 -5.77 15.07
C ASP A 182 15.94 -4.78 13.95
N ILE A 183 15.28 -5.27 12.89
CA ILE A 183 14.79 -4.45 11.77
C ILE A 183 13.42 -4.94 11.36
N LEU A 184 12.49 -3.99 11.27
CA LEU A 184 11.13 -4.25 10.84
C LEU A 184 10.91 -3.68 9.43
N LEU A 185 10.53 -4.53 8.50
CA LEU A 185 10.23 -4.16 7.12
C LEU A 185 8.73 -4.30 6.89
N LEU A 186 8.05 -3.16 6.65
CA LEU A 186 6.61 -3.10 6.51
C LEU A 186 6.23 -2.55 5.12
N ASP A 187 5.54 -3.35 4.33
CA ASP A 187 5.00 -2.94 3.02
C ASP A 187 3.47 -2.82 3.14
N GLU A 188 2.96 -1.57 3.15
CA GLU A 188 1.54 -1.21 3.24
C GLU A 188 0.80 -1.90 4.41
N PRO A 189 1.28 -1.81 5.66
CA PRO A 189 0.67 -2.53 6.78
C PRO A 189 -0.72 -2.02 7.15
N THR A 190 -1.07 -0.80 6.74
CA THR A 190 -2.36 -0.15 7.05
C THR A 190 -3.52 -0.60 6.18
N ASN A 191 -3.28 -1.23 5.03
CA ASN A 191 -4.31 -1.58 4.05
C ASN A 191 -5.44 -2.47 4.57
N TYR A 192 -5.20 -3.24 5.64
CA TYR A 192 -6.18 -4.18 6.21
C TYR A 192 -6.60 -3.80 7.63
N LEU A 193 -6.14 -2.64 8.12
CA LEU A 193 -6.44 -2.14 9.45
C LEU A 193 -7.54 -1.06 9.36
N ASP A 194 -8.38 -0.98 10.37
CA ASP A 194 -9.26 0.15 10.56
C ASP A 194 -8.58 1.27 11.38
N ALA A 195 -9.26 2.39 11.54
CA ALA A 195 -8.69 3.59 12.13
C ALA A 195 -8.14 3.37 13.56
N GLU A 196 -8.81 2.55 14.38
CA GLU A 196 -8.39 2.27 15.75
C GLU A 196 -7.10 1.45 15.78
N HIS A 197 -7.03 0.41 14.94
CA HIS A 197 -5.85 -0.45 14.84
C HIS A 197 -4.66 0.30 14.20
N ILE A 198 -4.90 1.22 13.27
CA ILE A 198 -3.86 2.11 12.71
C ILE A 198 -3.27 2.99 13.81
N GLU A 199 -4.12 3.60 14.67
CA GLU A 199 -3.64 4.45 15.77
C GLU A 199 -2.83 3.65 16.80
N TRP A 200 -3.20 2.40 17.05
CA TRP A 200 -2.39 1.52 17.91
C TRP A 200 -1.05 1.18 17.25
N LEU A 201 -1.03 0.83 15.95
CA LEU A 201 0.21 0.54 15.22
C LEU A 201 1.15 1.75 15.21
N LYS A 202 0.63 2.96 15.03
CA LYS A 202 1.40 4.21 15.12
C LYS A 202 2.07 4.37 16.48
N ARG A 203 1.34 4.13 17.57
CA ARG A 203 1.91 4.17 18.93
C ARG A 203 3.01 3.14 19.09
N TYR A 204 2.78 1.90 18.66
CA TYR A 204 3.77 0.85 18.70
C TYR A 204 5.05 1.21 17.93
N LEU A 205 4.92 1.73 16.70
CA LEU A 205 6.08 2.12 15.88
C LEU A 205 6.83 3.33 16.45
N ASN A 206 6.15 4.26 17.11
CA ASN A 206 6.80 5.39 17.78
C ASN A 206 7.63 4.95 19.01
N GLU A 207 7.20 3.89 19.70
CA GLU A 207 7.89 3.29 20.83
C GLU A 207 8.93 2.24 20.42
N TYR A 208 9.02 1.93 19.13
CA TYR A 208 9.95 0.92 18.62
C TYR A 208 11.38 1.42 18.64
N GLU A 209 12.22 0.87 19.52
CA GLU A 209 13.61 1.33 19.71
C GLU A 209 14.56 0.95 18.58
N ASN A 210 14.21 -0.08 17.81
CA ASN A 210 15.01 -0.59 16.72
C ASN A 210 14.70 0.15 15.42
N ALA A 211 15.36 -0.24 14.33
CA ALA A 211 15.14 0.40 13.03
C ALA A 211 13.94 -0.21 12.29
N PHE A 212 13.26 0.59 11.48
CA PHE A 212 12.29 0.07 10.53
C PHE A 212 12.31 0.79 9.18
N ILE A 213 11.80 0.09 8.15
CA ILE A 213 11.49 0.66 6.84
C ILE A 213 10.00 0.46 6.61
N LEU A 214 9.29 1.56 6.42
CA LEU A 214 7.84 1.60 6.20
C LEU A 214 7.54 2.12 4.80
N ILE A 215 6.80 1.34 4.02
CA ILE A 215 6.13 1.78 2.80
C ILE A 215 4.67 1.99 3.16
N SER A 216 4.14 3.18 2.92
CA SER A 216 2.72 3.49 3.09
C SER A 216 2.26 4.60 2.17
N HIS A 217 1.01 4.50 1.71
CA HIS A 217 0.28 5.54 1.00
C HIS A 217 -0.63 6.36 1.93
N ASP A 218 -0.68 6.01 3.20
CA ASP A 218 -1.30 6.79 4.27
C ASP A 218 -0.27 7.80 4.81
N ILE A 219 -0.26 8.98 4.20
CA ILE A 219 0.74 10.01 4.52
C ILE A 219 0.65 10.50 5.98
N PRO A 220 -0.53 10.76 6.57
CA PRO A 220 -0.64 11.14 7.97
C PRO A 220 -0.03 10.11 8.92
N SER A 221 -0.33 8.84 8.71
CA SER A 221 0.25 7.75 9.51
C SER A 221 1.75 7.66 9.32
N LEU A 222 2.23 7.73 8.07
CA LEU A 222 3.66 7.72 7.74
C LEU A 222 4.39 8.88 8.45
N ASN A 223 3.87 10.10 8.31
CA ASN A 223 4.49 11.31 8.85
C ASN A 223 4.64 11.30 10.38
N SER A 224 3.75 10.60 11.07
CA SER A 224 3.75 10.53 12.53
C SER A 224 4.81 9.59 13.13
N VAL A 225 5.38 8.67 12.34
CA VAL A 225 6.27 7.60 12.86
C VAL A 225 7.67 7.61 12.28
N ILE A 226 7.92 8.35 11.18
CA ILE A 226 9.22 8.39 10.51
C ILE A 226 10.08 9.59 10.95
N ASN A 227 11.40 9.44 10.84
CA ASN A 227 12.38 10.50 11.04
C ASN A 227 13.29 10.72 9.83
N LEU A 228 13.13 9.88 8.80
CA LEU A 228 13.95 9.89 7.61
C LEU A 228 13.15 9.38 6.41
N ILE A 229 13.30 10.01 5.26
CA ILE A 229 12.68 9.58 4.01
C ILE A 229 13.75 9.16 3.01
N TYR A 230 13.51 8.03 2.36
CA TYR A 230 14.11 7.68 1.09
C TYR A 230 13.07 7.77 -0.02
N HIS A 231 13.31 8.68 -0.96
CA HIS A 231 12.43 8.88 -2.10
C HIS A 231 12.99 8.19 -3.34
N MET A 232 12.18 7.29 -3.87
CA MET A 232 12.46 6.52 -5.08
C MET A 232 11.80 7.22 -6.26
N ASP A 233 12.59 7.75 -7.16
CA ASP A 233 12.12 8.48 -8.34
C ASP A 233 13.14 8.37 -9.48
N ASN A 234 12.67 8.11 -10.70
CA ASN A 234 13.50 8.04 -11.90
C ASN A 234 14.73 7.11 -11.78
N GLN A 235 14.55 5.91 -11.20
CA GLN A 235 15.59 4.89 -11.00
C GLN A 235 16.65 5.27 -9.94
N GLU A 236 16.49 6.39 -9.27
CA GLU A 236 17.34 6.88 -8.19
C GLU A 236 16.66 6.70 -6.83
N LEU A 237 17.48 6.64 -5.78
CA LEU A 237 17.05 6.61 -4.39
C LEU A 237 17.70 7.76 -3.63
N ASN A 238 16.93 8.76 -3.30
CA ASN A 238 17.39 9.98 -2.68
C ASN A 238 17.00 10.06 -1.20
N ARG A 239 17.97 10.40 -0.32
CA ARG A 239 17.79 10.50 1.13
C ARG A 239 17.40 11.92 1.54
N TYR A 240 16.34 12.05 2.34
CA TYR A 240 15.83 13.30 2.90
C TYR A 240 15.64 13.16 4.41
N PRO A 241 16.47 13.85 5.24
CA PRO A 241 16.28 13.85 6.69
C PRO A 241 15.05 14.66 7.09
N GLY A 242 14.24 14.09 7.99
CA GLY A 242 13.03 14.70 8.51
C GLY A 242 11.78 13.93 8.12
N ASP A 243 10.63 14.56 8.36
CA ASP A 243 9.30 14.06 8.07
C ASP A 243 8.87 14.33 6.61
N TYR A 244 7.63 13.92 6.30
CA TYR A 244 7.09 14.05 4.95
C TYR A 244 6.87 15.52 4.54
N ASP A 245 6.47 16.39 5.45
CA ASP A 245 6.21 17.78 5.15
C ASP A 245 7.50 18.49 4.75
N LYS A 246 8.57 18.25 5.51
CA LYS A 246 9.90 18.77 5.19
C LYS A 246 10.46 18.20 3.88
N PHE A 247 10.19 16.93 3.62
CA PHE A 247 10.53 16.32 2.34
C PHE A 247 9.85 17.07 1.18
N GLN A 248 8.55 17.34 1.28
CA GLN A 248 7.80 18.04 0.23
C GLN A 248 8.40 19.43 -0.07
N GLU A 249 8.72 20.20 0.97
CA GLU A 249 9.35 21.52 0.80
C GLU A 249 10.68 21.43 0.06
N VAL A 250 11.56 20.52 0.51
CA VAL A 250 12.90 20.35 -0.08
C VAL A 250 12.80 19.80 -1.50
N TYR A 251 11.90 18.86 -1.74
CA TYR A 251 11.67 18.27 -3.07
C TYR A 251 11.15 19.31 -4.06
N ALA A 252 10.14 20.10 -3.66
CA ALA A 252 9.60 21.19 -4.49
C ALA A 252 10.67 22.22 -4.84
N MET A 253 11.52 22.59 -3.86
CA MET A 253 12.64 23.51 -4.09
C MET A 253 13.65 22.94 -5.10
N LYS A 254 14.04 21.65 -4.96
CA LYS A 254 14.95 20.99 -5.90
C LYS A 254 14.37 20.92 -7.32
N GLN A 255 13.08 20.60 -7.45
CA GLN A 255 12.40 20.56 -8.73
C GLN A 255 12.35 21.95 -9.40
N ALA A 256 12.05 22.98 -8.63
CA ALA A 256 12.08 24.37 -9.13
C ALA A 256 13.48 24.80 -9.60
N GLN A 257 14.53 24.43 -8.86
CA GLN A 257 15.92 24.71 -9.25
C GLN A 257 16.31 23.96 -10.54
N LEU A 258 15.93 22.68 -10.66
CA LEU A 258 16.19 21.88 -11.85
C LEU A 258 15.48 22.44 -13.09
N ALA A 259 14.21 22.83 -12.94
CA ALA A 259 13.44 23.46 -14.01
C ALA A 259 14.05 24.81 -14.44
N ALA A 260 14.50 25.64 -13.50
CA ALA A 260 15.17 26.89 -13.79
C ALA A 260 16.51 26.68 -14.52
N ALA A 261 17.31 25.70 -14.07
CA ALA A 261 18.58 25.34 -14.70
C ALA A 261 18.36 24.82 -16.14
N TYR A 262 17.36 23.96 -16.33
CA TYR A 262 16.97 23.46 -17.65
C TYR A 262 16.56 24.60 -18.60
N ASN A 263 15.66 25.47 -18.15
CA ASN A 263 15.21 26.59 -18.96
C ASN A 263 16.36 27.53 -19.35
N LYS A 264 17.28 27.78 -18.43
CA LYS A 264 18.50 28.56 -18.70
C LYS A 264 19.39 27.89 -19.73
N GLN A 265 19.61 26.57 -19.61
CA GLN A 265 20.41 25.80 -20.55
C GLN A 265 19.74 25.75 -21.94
N GLN A 266 18.42 25.53 -22.00
CA GLN A 266 17.68 25.53 -23.29
C GLN A 266 17.81 26.86 -24.01
N LYS A 267 17.74 27.97 -23.28
CA LYS A 267 17.96 29.31 -23.86
C LYS A 267 19.39 29.46 -24.39
N GLU A 268 20.40 29.03 -23.61
CA GLU A 268 21.80 29.06 -24.07
C GLU A 268 22.01 28.18 -25.32
N ILE A 269 21.41 26.97 -25.34
CA ILE A 269 21.46 26.10 -26.51
C ILE A 269 20.81 26.75 -27.73
N ALA A 270 19.67 27.41 -27.57
CA ALA A 270 18.96 28.10 -28.64
C ALA A 270 19.83 29.26 -29.19
N ASP A 271 20.40 30.09 -28.33
CA ASP A 271 21.27 31.20 -28.70
C ASP A 271 22.53 30.72 -29.45
N LEU A 272 23.14 29.63 -28.97
CA LEU A 272 24.32 29.05 -29.63
C LEU A 272 23.97 28.48 -31.00
N LYS A 273 22.84 27.77 -31.14
CA LYS A 273 22.36 27.22 -32.42
C LYS A 273 22.06 28.32 -33.42
N ASP A 274 21.37 29.38 -33.01
CA ASP A 274 21.04 30.53 -33.86
C ASP A 274 22.31 31.25 -34.32
N PHE A 275 23.28 31.49 -33.40
CA PHE A 275 24.57 32.07 -33.79
C PHE A 275 25.32 31.21 -34.80
N VAL A 276 25.39 29.91 -34.59
CA VAL A 276 26.05 28.98 -35.54
C VAL A 276 25.35 28.99 -36.88
N ALA A 277 24.01 28.94 -36.92
CA ALA A 277 23.22 28.97 -38.16
C ALA A 277 23.50 30.23 -38.98
N ARG A 278 23.53 31.42 -38.34
CA ARG A 278 23.76 32.72 -39.01
C ARG A 278 25.21 32.93 -39.47
N ASN A 279 26.18 32.29 -38.85
CA ASN A 279 27.61 32.61 -39.06
C ASN A 279 28.43 31.48 -39.72
N LYS A 280 27.91 30.26 -39.82
CA LYS A 280 28.61 29.09 -40.39
C LYS A 280 29.02 29.26 -41.86
N ALA A 281 28.23 30.01 -42.63
CA ALA A 281 28.47 30.24 -44.06
C ALA A 281 29.40 31.42 -44.36
N ARG A 282 29.68 32.30 -43.38
CA ARG A 282 30.50 33.52 -43.57
C ARG A 282 31.96 33.22 -43.26
N VAL A 283 32.87 33.50 -44.20
CA VAL A 283 34.34 33.24 -44.06
C VAL A 283 34.90 33.90 -42.83
N ALA A 284 34.57 35.18 -42.57
CA ALA A 284 35.10 35.96 -41.42
C ALA A 284 34.68 35.43 -40.05
N THR A 285 33.52 34.80 -39.90
CA THR A 285 32.94 34.35 -38.62
C THR A 285 32.90 32.84 -38.50
N ARG A 286 33.32 32.06 -39.49
CA ARG A 286 33.29 30.60 -39.51
C ARG A 286 34.02 29.96 -38.33
N ASN A 287 35.22 30.45 -38.00
CA ASN A 287 36.00 29.89 -36.88
C ASN A 287 35.28 30.11 -35.53
N MET A 288 34.63 31.26 -35.32
CA MET A 288 33.83 31.51 -34.14
C MET A 288 32.58 30.62 -34.09
N ALA A 289 31.91 30.41 -35.23
CA ALA A 289 30.78 29.51 -35.32
C ALA A 289 31.19 28.06 -35.01
N MET A 290 32.33 27.60 -35.53
CA MET A 290 32.88 26.27 -35.25
C MET A 290 33.27 26.09 -33.78
N SER A 291 33.82 27.14 -33.13
CA SER A 291 34.14 27.10 -31.70
C SER A 291 32.84 26.94 -30.86
N ARG A 292 31.78 27.68 -31.20
CA ARG A 292 30.50 27.59 -30.51
C ARG A 292 29.78 26.27 -30.80
N GLN A 293 29.91 25.70 -32.00
CA GLN A 293 29.43 24.37 -32.31
C GLN A 293 30.09 23.32 -31.44
N LYS A 294 31.46 23.37 -31.29
CA LYS A 294 32.18 22.48 -30.38
C LYS A 294 31.75 22.61 -28.92
N LYS A 295 31.40 23.84 -28.46
CA LYS A 295 30.83 24.03 -27.12
C LYS A 295 29.50 23.34 -27.00
N LEU A 296 28.62 23.48 -27.99
CA LEU A 296 27.30 22.85 -28.05
C LEU A 296 27.38 21.31 -28.07
N ASP A 297 28.34 20.76 -28.83
CA ASP A 297 28.56 19.33 -28.95
C ASP A 297 29.15 18.70 -27.66
N LYS A 298 29.87 19.49 -26.85
CA LYS A 298 30.44 19.08 -25.56
C LYS A 298 29.53 19.37 -24.36
N MET A 299 28.42 20.07 -24.57
CA MET A 299 27.53 20.44 -23.47
C MET A 299 26.72 19.22 -23.02
N GLU A 300 26.90 18.83 -21.78
CA GLU A 300 26.03 17.85 -21.13
C GLU A 300 24.62 18.44 -21.03
N LYS A 301 23.66 17.79 -21.65
CA LYS A 301 22.28 18.26 -21.62
C LYS A 301 21.63 17.82 -20.32
N ILE A 302 21.04 18.78 -19.63
CA ILE A 302 20.17 18.49 -18.49
C ILE A 302 18.94 17.79 -19.07
N GLU A 303 18.73 16.53 -18.69
CA GLU A 303 17.53 15.80 -19.00
C GLU A 303 16.56 15.98 -17.83
N ILE A 304 15.41 16.59 -18.10
CA ILE A 304 14.30 16.51 -17.17
C ILE A 304 13.61 15.20 -17.52
N ALA A 305 13.56 14.27 -16.57
CA ALA A 305 12.77 13.07 -16.73
C ALA A 305 11.34 13.47 -17.15
N ALA A 306 10.82 12.80 -18.16
CA ALA A 306 9.46 13.05 -18.62
C ALA A 306 8.53 12.90 -17.41
N GLN A 307 7.83 13.98 -17.05
CA GLN A 307 6.85 13.91 -15.98
C GLN A 307 5.89 12.77 -16.32
N LYS A 308 5.74 11.84 -15.39
CA LYS A 308 4.74 10.79 -15.54
C LYS A 308 3.38 11.44 -15.75
N PRO A 309 2.58 10.94 -16.69
CA PRO A 309 1.25 11.49 -16.88
C PRO A 309 0.49 11.41 -15.57
N LYS A 310 0.12 12.56 -15.01
CA LYS A 310 -0.78 12.58 -13.86
C LYS A 310 -2.11 12.00 -14.30
N PRO A 311 -2.74 11.18 -13.46
CA PRO A 311 -4.07 10.66 -13.78
C PRO A 311 -5.06 11.81 -13.91
N GLU A 312 -6.00 11.69 -14.84
CA GLU A 312 -7.15 12.58 -15.01
C GLU A 312 -8.43 11.76 -14.95
N PHE A 313 -9.21 11.97 -13.91
CA PHE A 313 -10.48 11.27 -13.73
C PHE A 313 -11.65 12.21 -14.00
N ASN A 314 -12.49 11.85 -14.98
CA ASN A 314 -13.69 12.59 -15.34
C ASN A 314 -14.85 11.61 -15.54
N PHE A 315 -15.76 11.53 -14.58
CA PHE A 315 -16.92 10.65 -14.65
C PHE A 315 -17.93 11.14 -15.69
N ARG A 316 -18.47 10.22 -16.47
CA ARG A 316 -19.53 10.53 -17.44
C ARG A 316 -20.87 10.50 -16.75
N GLU A 317 -21.65 11.57 -16.94
CA GLU A 317 -22.97 11.70 -16.33
C GLU A 317 -24.04 11.04 -17.21
N ALA A 318 -24.84 10.14 -16.64
CA ALA A 318 -26.04 9.60 -17.27
C ALA A 318 -27.24 10.53 -17.08
N ARG A 319 -28.39 10.14 -17.64
CA ARG A 319 -29.69 10.83 -17.41
C ARG A 319 -29.95 11.02 -15.92
N THR A 320 -30.50 12.16 -15.56
CA THR A 320 -30.92 12.48 -14.19
C THR A 320 -31.90 11.44 -13.65
N PRO A 321 -31.63 10.78 -12.50
CA PRO A 321 -32.50 9.78 -11.90
C PRO A 321 -33.69 10.40 -11.19
N GLY A 322 -34.61 9.56 -10.69
CA GLY A 322 -35.70 9.97 -9.80
C GLY A 322 -35.20 10.70 -8.55
N LYS A 323 -36.11 11.20 -7.71
CA LYS A 323 -35.75 11.87 -6.45
C LYS A 323 -35.12 10.91 -5.45
N ILE A 324 -35.64 9.69 -5.37
CA ILE A 324 -35.16 8.63 -4.48
C ILE A 324 -34.20 7.77 -5.27
N ILE A 325 -33.01 7.51 -4.73
CA ILE A 325 -32.03 6.59 -5.28
C ILE A 325 -32.34 5.17 -4.82
N PHE A 326 -32.48 4.98 -3.52
CA PHE A 326 -33.01 3.74 -2.93
C PHE A 326 -33.66 4.03 -1.60
N GLN A 327 -34.52 3.11 -1.17
CA GLN A 327 -35.03 3.04 0.19
C GLN A 327 -35.04 1.58 0.66
N THR A 328 -34.87 1.38 1.96
CA THR A 328 -34.93 0.07 2.58
C THR A 328 -36.03 0.02 3.61
N ASP A 329 -36.71 -1.11 3.73
CA ASP A 329 -37.69 -1.37 4.75
C ASP A 329 -37.31 -2.59 5.56
N ASN A 330 -36.96 -2.37 6.84
CA ASN A 330 -36.55 -3.40 7.80
C ASN A 330 -35.47 -4.36 7.24
N LEU A 331 -34.53 -3.83 6.47
CA LEU A 331 -33.47 -4.59 5.82
C LEU A 331 -32.52 -5.17 6.86
N VAL A 332 -32.35 -6.48 6.88
CA VAL A 332 -31.33 -7.20 7.68
C VAL A 332 -30.33 -7.83 6.73
N ILE A 333 -29.09 -7.37 6.83
CA ILE A 333 -27.97 -7.87 6.03
C ILE A 333 -27.23 -8.98 6.77
N GLY A 334 -26.66 -9.92 6.03
CA GLY A 334 -25.87 -11.04 6.58
C GLY A 334 -25.66 -12.12 5.55
N TYR A 335 -25.00 -13.19 5.98
CA TYR A 335 -24.88 -14.45 5.23
C TYR A 335 -25.72 -15.49 5.93
N ASP A 336 -25.12 -16.30 6.82
CA ASP A 336 -25.84 -17.29 7.65
C ASP A 336 -26.37 -16.63 8.95
N GLU A 337 -25.69 -15.59 9.41
CA GLU A 337 -26.04 -14.84 10.62
C GLU A 337 -26.30 -13.35 10.30
N PRO A 338 -27.19 -12.69 11.05
CA PRO A 338 -27.45 -11.26 10.86
C PRO A 338 -26.26 -10.41 11.29
N LEU A 339 -25.81 -9.52 10.40
CA LEU A 339 -24.75 -8.54 10.65
C LEU A 339 -25.31 -7.17 11.08
N SER A 340 -26.62 -6.96 10.91
CA SER A 340 -27.27 -5.69 11.28
C SER A 340 -28.58 -5.91 11.99
N SER A 341 -28.99 -4.95 12.81
CA SER A 341 -30.38 -4.74 13.20
C SER A 341 -31.21 -4.36 11.95
N PRO A 342 -32.57 -4.42 12.01
CA PRO A 342 -33.39 -3.98 10.88
C PRO A 342 -33.12 -2.52 10.49
N LEU A 343 -32.74 -2.31 9.22
CA LEU A 343 -32.36 -1.00 8.67
C LEU A 343 -33.50 -0.41 7.84
N THR A 344 -33.94 0.79 8.20
CA THR A 344 -34.85 1.58 7.37
C THR A 344 -34.13 2.86 7.00
N MET A 345 -33.65 2.91 5.78
CA MET A 345 -32.75 3.94 5.27
C MET A 345 -33.28 4.46 3.94
N LYS A 346 -32.94 5.70 3.61
CA LYS A 346 -33.31 6.33 2.37
C LYS A 346 -32.17 7.18 1.86
N MET A 347 -31.86 7.09 0.57
CA MET A 347 -30.91 7.95 -0.12
C MET A 347 -31.63 8.78 -1.17
N GLU A 348 -31.45 10.08 -1.15
CA GLU A 348 -31.98 10.99 -2.16
C GLU A 348 -30.91 11.37 -3.20
N ARG A 349 -31.38 11.79 -4.38
CA ARG A 349 -30.52 12.24 -5.46
C ARG A 349 -29.63 13.41 -5.02
N GLY A 350 -28.35 13.35 -5.42
CA GLY A 350 -27.35 14.35 -5.12
C GLY A 350 -26.66 14.18 -3.77
N TRP A 351 -27.11 13.21 -2.96
CA TRP A 351 -26.41 12.89 -1.73
C TRP A 351 -25.10 12.17 -2.00
N LYS A 352 -24.10 12.52 -1.23
CA LYS A 352 -22.79 11.85 -1.20
C LYS A 352 -22.60 11.31 0.21
N ILE A 353 -22.71 10.00 0.36
CA ILE A 353 -22.72 9.32 1.65
C ILE A 353 -21.44 8.54 1.83
N ALA A 354 -20.78 8.72 2.98
CA ALA A 354 -19.67 7.90 3.41
C ALA A 354 -20.15 6.88 4.46
N LEU A 355 -19.91 5.59 4.22
CA LEU A 355 -20.12 4.50 5.18
C LEU A 355 -18.82 4.30 5.97
N THR A 356 -18.91 4.41 7.28
CA THR A 356 -17.78 4.27 8.21
C THR A 356 -18.01 3.15 9.21
N GLY A 357 -16.97 2.69 9.87
CA GLY A 357 -17.02 1.63 10.89
C GLY A 357 -15.93 0.60 10.72
N ALA A 358 -15.75 -0.29 11.69
CA ALA A 358 -14.71 -1.31 11.73
C ALA A 358 -14.77 -2.27 10.53
N ASN A 359 -13.67 -2.97 10.27
CA ASN A 359 -13.63 -3.99 9.24
C ASN A 359 -14.47 -5.21 9.67
N GLY A 360 -15.18 -5.82 8.71
CA GLY A 360 -16.07 -6.96 9.00
C GLY A 360 -17.44 -6.62 9.57
N ILE A 361 -17.75 -5.32 9.78
CA ILE A 361 -19.04 -4.86 10.30
C ILE A 361 -20.22 -5.03 9.32
N GLY A 362 -19.92 -5.35 8.05
CA GLY A 362 -20.95 -5.56 7.02
C GLY A 362 -21.10 -4.42 6.01
N LYS A 363 -20.13 -3.48 5.89
CA LYS A 363 -20.19 -2.37 4.92
C LYS A 363 -20.33 -2.83 3.48
N THR A 364 -19.43 -3.69 3.01
CA THR A 364 -19.49 -4.31 1.68
C THR A 364 -20.75 -5.15 1.50
N THR A 365 -21.19 -5.86 2.54
CA THR A 365 -22.42 -6.65 2.55
C THR A 365 -23.64 -5.76 2.32
N LEU A 366 -23.68 -4.58 2.98
CA LEU A 366 -24.73 -3.58 2.78
C LEU A 366 -24.74 -3.06 1.33
N LEU A 367 -23.57 -2.70 0.79
CA LEU A 367 -23.47 -2.26 -0.61
C LEU A 367 -24.00 -3.33 -1.56
N LYS A 368 -23.56 -4.59 -1.41
CA LYS A 368 -23.99 -5.71 -2.25
C LYS A 368 -25.48 -6.00 -2.12
N SER A 369 -26.06 -5.89 -0.91
CA SER A 369 -27.49 -6.06 -0.70
C SER A 369 -28.31 -4.92 -1.36
N ILE A 370 -27.86 -3.67 -1.27
CA ILE A 370 -28.50 -2.53 -1.95
C ILE A 370 -28.43 -2.72 -3.48
N LEU A 371 -27.33 -3.23 -4.00
CA LEU A 371 -27.14 -3.50 -5.44
C LEU A 371 -27.90 -4.75 -5.94
N GLY A 372 -28.49 -5.54 -5.04
CA GLY A 372 -29.13 -6.80 -5.38
C GLY A 372 -28.17 -7.92 -5.76
N LEU A 373 -26.87 -7.78 -5.44
CA LEU A 373 -25.82 -8.77 -5.66
C LEU A 373 -25.80 -9.83 -4.54
N LEU A 374 -26.37 -9.50 -3.40
CA LEU A 374 -26.52 -10.38 -2.26
C LEU A 374 -27.96 -10.26 -1.73
N GLU A 375 -28.64 -11.39 -1.59
CA GLU A 375 -29.99 -11.43 -1.01
C GLU A 375 -29.91 -11.09 0.49
N PRO A 376 -30.73 -10.14 0.99
CA PRO A 376 -30.79 -9.86 2.42
C PRO A 376 -31.47 -11.00 3.18
N LEU A 377 -31.14 -11.16 4.47
CA LEU A 377 -31.77 -12.16 5.34
C LEU A 377 -33.26 -11.86 5.60
N SER A 378 -33.62 -10.57 5.66
CA SER A 378 -35.01 -10.11 5.74
C SER A 378 -35.14 -8.66 5.29
N GLY A 379 -36.39 -8.20 5.11
CA GLY A 379 -36.67 -6.87 4.59
C GLY A 379 -36.51 -6.77 3.08
N GLN A 380 -36.59 -5.55 2.57
CA GLN A 380 -36.50 -5.34 1.12
C GLN A 380 -35.80 -4.02 0.79
N VAL A 381 -35.24 -3.96 -0.41
CA VAL A 381 -34.63 -2.76 -1.01
C VAL A 381 -35.44 -2.36 -2.22
N GLU A 382 -35.90 -1.12 -2.24
CA GLU A 382 -36.54 -0.52 -3.42
C GLU A 382 -35.58 0.45 -4.06
N LEU A 383 -35.23 0.20 -5.32
CA LEU A 383 -34.40 1.08 -6.13
C LEU A 383 -35.28 2.13 -6.82
N GLY A 384 -34.78 3.34 -6.95
CA GLY A 384 -35.44 4.43 -7.66
C GLY A 384 -35.44 4.25 -9.19
N ASP A 385 -36.16 5.14 -9.86
CA ASP A 385 -36.30 5.12 -11.32
C ASP A 385 -35.07 5.67 -12.05
N TYR A 386 -34.79 5.10 -13.23
CA TYR A 386 -33.73 5.54 -14.15
C TYR A 386 -32.32 5.56 -13.54
N LEU A 387 -32.02 4.61 -12.68
CA LEU A 387 -30.69 4.47 -12.13
C LEU A 387 -29.71 3.88 -13.15
N SER A 388 -28.55 4.51 -13.27
CA SER A 388 -27.38 4.00 -13.97
C SER A 388 -26.24 3.89 -12.96
N ILE A 389 -26.05 2.69 -12.44
CA ILE A 389 -25.17 2.42 -11.30
C ILE A 389 -23.77 2.10 -11.80
N GLY A 390 -22.78 2.84 -11.28
CA GLY A 390 -21.37 2.48 -11.40
C GLY A 390 -20.87 1.88 -10.10
N TYR A 391 -20.44 0.63 -10.11
CA TYR A 391 -19.92 -0.06 -8.93
C TYR A 391 -18.41 -0.26 -9.03
N PHE A 392 -17.69 0.17 -8.01
CA PHE A 392 -16.26 -0.07 -7.85
C PHE A 392 -16.06 -1.11 -6.76
N GLU A 393 -15.70 -2.31 -7.16
CA GLU A 393 -15.47 -3.45 -6.27
C GLU A 393 -14.06 -3.43 -5.68
N GLN A 394 -13.91 -4.00 -4.49
CA GLN A 394 -12.62 -4.12 -3.81
C GLN A 394 -11.62 -4.99 -4.58
N GLU A 395 -12.08 -6.09 -5.19
CA GLU A 395 -11.27 -6.98 -6.01
C GLU A 395 -11.88 -7.13 -7.41
N MET A 396 -11.04 -7.42 -8.41
CA MET A 396 -11.53 -7.72 -9.77
C MET A 396 -12.07 -9.15 -9.85
N GLU A 397 -13.26 -9.31 -10.40
CA GLU A 397 -13.77 -10.62 -10.76
C GLU A 397 -13.00 -11.17 -11.96
N GLY A 398 -12.54 -12.42 -11.86
CA GLY A 398 -11.89 -13.16 -12.94
C GLY A 398 -10.43 -13.53 -12.67
N ASP A 399 -9.85 -14.31 -13.59
CA ASP A 399 -8.49 -14.84 -13.49
C ASP A 399 -7.37 -13.84 -13.89
N GLY A 400 -7.75 -12.62 -14.32
CA GLY A 400 -6.83 -11.56 -14.72
C GLY A 400 -5.90 -11.89 -15.89
N ASN A 401 -6.21 -12.93 -16.67
CA ASN A 401 -5.37 -13.38 -17.79
C ASN A 401 -5.45 -12.48 -19.03
N GLN A 402 -6.46 -11.62 -19.10
CA GLN A 402 -6.65 -10.66 -20.19
C GLN A 402 -5.69 -9.47 -20.05
N THR A 403 -5.32 -8.86 -21.19
CA THR A 403 -4.60 -7.58 -21.19
C THR A 403 -5.51 -6.44 -20.77
N CYS A 404 -4.94 -5.32 -20.31
CA CYS A 404 -5.74 -4.13 -19.96
C CYS A 404 -6.60 -3.63 -21.14
N ILE A 405 -6.10 -3.76 -22.36
CA ILE A 405 -6.84 -3.41 -23.57
C ILE A 405 -8.07 -4.30 -23.75
N GLU A 406 -7.89 -5.61 -23.66
CA GLU A 406 -8.98 -6.59 -23.80
C GLU A 406 -10.02 -6.40 -22.70
N GLU A 407 -9.58 -6.10 -21.48
CA GLU A 407 -10.44 -5.88 -20.33
C GLU A 407 -11.35 -4.64 -20.49
N ILE A 408 -10.84 -3.56 -21.09
CA ILE A 408 -11.64 -2.37 -21.42
C ILE A 408 -12.52 -2.64 -22.64
N TRP A 409 -12.01 -3.31 -23.67
CA TRP A 409 -12.82 -3.62 -24.86
C TRP A 409 -14.00 -4.53 -24.58
N LYS A 410 -13.87 -5.47 -23.63
CA LYS A 410 -14.98 -6.32 -23.20
C LYS A 410 -16.19 -5.51 -22.75
N GLU A 411 -15.94 -4.39 -22.08
CA GLU A 411 -17.00 -3.51 -21.56
C GLU A 411 -17.42 -2.44 -22.57
N PHE A 412 -16.47 -1.94 -23.38
CA PHE A 412 -16.68 -0.89 -24.37
C PHE A 412 -16.31 -1.36 -25.79
N PRO A 413 -17.09 -2.28 -26.40
CA PRO A 413 -16.77 -2.83 -27.73
C PRO A 413 -16.78 -1.78 -28.85
N SER A 414 -17.45 -0.65 -28.64
CA SER A 414 -17.53 0.46 -29.61
C SER A 414 -16.26 1.32 -29.67
N PHE A 415 -15.38 1.21 -28.67
CA PHE A 415 -14.15 2.01 -28.65
C PHE A 415 -13.15 1.47 -29.68
N SER A 416 -12.50 2.38 -30.41
CA SER A 416 -11.33 2.05 -31.20
C SER A 416 -10.13 1.72 -30.29
N GLN A 417 -9.13 1.04 -30.83
CA GLN A 417 -7.90 0.74 -30.11
C GLN A 417 -7.20 1.99 -29.57
N TYR A 418 -7.27 3.07 -30.31
CA TYR A 418 -6.72 4.36 -29.90
C TYR A 418 -7.46 4.93 -28.69
N GLU A 419 -8.79 4.90 -28.68
CA GLU A 419 -9.61 5.38 -27.56
C GLU A 419 -9.40 4.56 -26.29
N VAL A 420 -9.28 3.23 -26.41
CA VAL A 420 -8.95 2.36 -25.28
C VAL A 420 -7.59 2.73 -24.67
N ARG A 421 -6.56 2.86 -25.52
CA ARG A 421 -5.22 3.26 -25.07
C ARG A 421 -5.22 4.65 -24.45
N GLN A 422 -5.95 5.59 -25.01
CA GLN A 422 -6.08 6.95 -24.49
C GLN A 422 -6.80 6.96 -23.14
N ALA A 423 -7.88 6.18 -22.97
CA ALA A 423 -8.60 6.06 -21.71
C ALA A 423 -7.71 5.51 -20.59
N LEU A 424 -6.97 4.44 -20.86
CA LEU A 424 -6.02 3.84 -19.91
C LEU A 424 -4.87 4.79 -19.57
N ALA A 425 -4.32 5.50 -20.58
CA ALA A 425 -3.25 6.48 -20.37
C ALA A 425 -3.71 7.67 -19.51
N LYS A 426 -4.96 8.15 -19.69
CA LYS A 426 -5.57 9.18 -18.84
C LYS A 426 -5.70 8.74 -17.38
N CYS A 427 -5.83 7.45 -17.13
CA CYS A 427 -5.82 6.91 -15.79
C CYS A 427 -4.39 6.77 -15.19
N GLY A 428 -3.37 7.28 -15.88
CA GLY A 428 -1.98 7.25 -15.40
C GLY A 428 -1.28 5.91 -15.65
N LEU A 429 -1.78 5.06 -16.56
CA LEU A 429 -1.12 3.83 -16.97
C LEU A 429 -0.15 4.10 -18.11
N THR A 430 1.07 3.56 -17.99
CA THR A 430 2.07 3.64 -19.06
C THR A 430 1.74 2.69 -20.21
N THR A 431 2.33 2.90 -21.39
CA THR A 431 2.13 2.02 -22.56
C THR A 431 2.40 0.55 -22.22
N LYS A 432 3.43 0.28 -21.40
CA LYS A 432 3.79 -1.07 -20.98
C LYS A 432 2.71 -1.70 -20.10
N HIS A 433 2.15 -0.95 -19.14
CA HIS A 433 1.05 -1.42 -18.31
C HIS A 433 -0.20 -1.73 -19.14
N ILE A 434 -0.47 -0.87 -20.14
CA ILE A 434 -1.62 -1.01 -21.05
C ILE A 434 -1.58 -2.33 -21.84
N GLU A 435 -0.38 -2.77 -22.22
CA GLU A 435 -0.15 -4.01 -22.98
C GLU A 435 0.02 -5.25 -22.07
N SER A 436 0.18 -5.06 -20.78
CA SER A 436 0.37 -6.14 -19.83
C SER A 436 -0.95 -6.82 -19.47
N LYS A 437 -0.86 -8.08 -19.01
CA LYS A 437 -2.00 -8.79 -18.39
C LYS A 437 -2.33 -8.17 -17.05
N VAL A 438 -3.63 -8.07 -16.74
CA VAL A 438 -4.10 -7.44 -15.50
C VAL A 438 -3.49 -8.09 -14.25
N LYS A 439 -3.34 -9.41 -14.22
CA LYS A 439 -2.74 -10.14 -13.07
C LYS A 439 -1.27 -9.81 -12.78
N VAL A 440 -0.55 -9.24 -13.75
CA VAL A 440 0.87 -8.87 -13.61
C VAL A 440 1.03 -7.45 -13.07
N LEU A 441 -0.04 -6.69 -13.06
CA LEU A 441 -0.06 -5.33 -12.55
C LEU A 441 -0.04 -5.31 -11.01
N SER A 442 0.57 -4.26 -10.45
CA SER A 442 0.44 -3.96 -9.01
C SER A 442 -1.02 -3.65 -8.64
N GLY A 443 -1.37 -3.80 -7.35
CA GLY A 443 -2.71 -3.48 -6.86
C GLY A 443 -3.19 -2.07 -7.25
N GLY A 444 -2.30 -1.09 -7.21
CA GLY A 444 -2.62 0.29 -7.63
C GLY A 444 -2.87 0.44 -9.13
N GLU A 445 -2.12 -0.28 -9.96
CA GLU A 445 -2.34 -0.28 -11.41
C GLU A 445 -3.65 -1.01 -11.77
N GLN A 446 -3.98 -2.10 -11.07
CA GLN A 446 -5.27 -2.78 -11.21
C GLN A 446 -6.43 -1.88 -10.79
N ALA A 447 -6.30 -1.11 -9.70
CA ALA A 447 -7.28 -0.12 -9.28
C ALA A 447 -7.50 0.95 -10.36
N LYS A 448 -6.42 1.42 -11.02
CA LYS A 448 -6.51 2.38 -12.15
C LYS A 448 -7.24 1.79 -13.36
N VAL A 449 -7.10 0.48 -13.66
CA VAL A 449 -7.88 -0.20 -14.71
C VAL A 449 -9.37 -0.23 -14.35
N ARG A 450 -9.71 -0.57 -13.09
CA ARG A 450 -11.10 -0.55 -12.60
C ARG A 450 -11.70 0.85 -12.66
N LEU A 451 -10.95 1.88 -12.24
CA LEU A 451 -11.38 3.28 -12.36
C LEU A 451 -11.59 3.68 -13.83
N CYS A 452 -10.73 3.20 -14.75
CA CYS A 452 -10.89 3.46 -16.17
C CYS A 452 -12.24 2.93 -16.70
N LYS A 453 -12.68 1.75 -16.28
CA LYS A 453 -14.01 1.22 -16.61
C LYS A 453 -15.11 2.13 -16.08
N LEU A 454 -15.02 2.47 -14.80
CA LEU A 454 -16.05 3.26 -14.12
C LEU A 454 -16.18 4.67 -14.71
N ILE A 455 -15.07 5.34 -15.04
CA ILE A 455 -15.04 6.70 -15.60
C ILE A 455 -15.65 6.74 -17.01
N ASN A 456 -15.48 5.68 -17.79
CA ASN A 456 -16.00 5.63 -19.17
C ASN A 456 -17.45 5.17 -19.26
N ARG A 457 -18.02 4.66 -18.16
CA ARG A 457 -19.45 4.31 -18.07
C ARG A 457 -20.28 5.55 -17.74
N GLU A 458 -21.42 5.70 -18.41
CA GLU A 458 -22.37 6.74 -18.03
C GLU A 458 -23.12 6.34 -16.77
N THR A 459 -22.98 7.13 -15.70
CA THR A 459 -23.53 6.83 -14.38
C THR A 459 -24.26 8.03 -13.79
N ASN A 460 -25.25 7.78 -12.93
CA ASN A 460 -25.89 8.80 -12.12
C ASN A 460 -25.83 8.49 -10.60
N ILE A 461 -25.35 7.30 -10.26
CA ILE A 461 -24.91 6.93 -8.92
C ILE A 461 -23.61 6.15 -8.98
N LEU A 462 -22.67 6.49 -8.12
CA LEU A 462 -21.43 5.75 -7.89
C LEU A 462 -21.52 5.04 -6.55
N VAL A 463 -21.30 3.73 -6.56
CA VAL A 463 -21.14 2.90 -5.36
C VAL A 463 -19.68 2.47 -5.32
N LEU A 464 -18.96 2.90 -4.28
CA LEU A 464 -17.51 2.75 -4.21
C LEU A 464 -17.13 1.99 -2.94
N ASP A 465 -16.49 0.83 -3.10
CA ASP A 465 -16.02 0.02 -1.98
C ASP A 465 -14.50 0.19 -1.81
N GLU A 466 -14.11 0.98 -0.81
CA GLU A 466 -12.72 1.34 -0.48
C GLU A 466 -11.90 1.82 -1.70
N PRO A 467 -12.35 2.87 -2.39
CA PRO A 467 -11.75 3.28 -3.67
C PRO A 467 -10.35 3.88 -3.54
N THR A 468 -9.91 4.21 -2.32
CA THR A 468 -8.59 4.78 -2.04
C THR A 468 -7.50 3.72 -1.84
N ASN A 469 -7.89 2.46 -1.60
CA ASN A 469 -6.94 1.38 -1.36
C ASN A 469 -6.01 1.17 -2.56
N HIS A 470 -4.73 1.01 -2.28
CA HIS A 470 -3.66 0.82 -3.26
C HIS A 470 -3.42 2.00 -4.22
N LEU A 471 -4.15 3.10 -4.13
CA LEU A 471 -3.89 4.28 -4.96
C LEU A 471 -2.70 5.08 -4.40
N ASP A 472 -1.85 5.57 -5.30
CA ASP A 472 -0.82 6.53 -4.94
C ASP A 472 -1.43 7.92 -4.63
N VAL A 473 -0.65 8.79 -4.01
CA VAL A 473 -1.11 10.10 -3.53
C VAL A 473 -1.72 10.94 -4.67
N ASP A 474 -1.04 11.01 -5.83
CA ASP A 474 -1.55 11.76 -6.98
C ASP A 474 -2.90 11.22 -7.48
N ALA A 475 -3.08 9.88 -7.50
CA ALA A 475 -4.34 9.28 -7.92
C ALA A 475 -5.47 9.47 -6.87
N LYS A 476 -5.15 9.44 -5.57
CA LYS A 476 -6.11 9.75 -4.50
C LYS A 476 -6.61 11.18 -4.58
N GLU A 477 -5.72 12.15 -4.73
CA GLU A 477 -6.07 13.57 -4.88
C GLU A 477 -6.94 13.81 -6.11
N GLU A 478 -6.57 13.21 -7.24
CA GLU A 478 -7.33 13.35 -8.48
C GLU A 478 -8.71 12.66 -8.39
N LEU A 479 -8.79 11.49 -7.73
CA LEU A 479 -10.08 10.84 -7.47
C LEU A 479 -10.97 11.72 -6.58
N LYS A 480 -10.43 12.29 -5.51
CA LYS A 480 -11.15 13.21 -4.63
C LYS A 480 -11.67 14.42 -5.42
N ARG A 481 -10.83 15.01 -6.28
CA ARG A 481 -11.21 16.12 -7.17
C ARG A 481 -12.38 15.72 -8.10
N ALA A 482 -12.26 14.57 -8.74
CA ALA A 482 -13.26 14.07 -9.69
C ALA A 482 -14.60 13.76 -9.01
N LEU A 483 -14.58 13.15 -7.82
CA LEU A 483 -15.78 12.86 -7.03
C LEU A 483 -16.43 14.15 -6.50
N LYS A 484 -15.65 15.19 -6.16
CA LYS A 484 -16.21 16.51 -5.82
C LYS A 484 -16.94 17.13 -7.00
N ALA A 485 -16.38 17.05 -8.22
CA ALA A 485 -16.96 17.60 -9.42
C ALA A 485 -18.16 16.79 -9.94
N TYR A 486 -18.28 15.52 -9.56
CA TYR A 486 -19.38 14.65 -10.00
C TYR A 486 -20.73 15.10 -9.42
N LYS A 487 -21.72 15.30 -10.30
CA LYS A 487 -23.07 15.81 -9.92
C LYS A 487 -24.05 14.72 -9.52
N GLY A 488 -23.74 13.46 -9.83
CA GLY A 488 -24.55 12.32 -9.40
C GLY A 488 -24.44 12.04 -7.90
N SER A 489 -25.14 11.01 -7.46
CA SER A 489 -25.11 10.55 -6.08
C SER A 489 -23.91 9.63 -5.86
N ILE A 490 -23.38 9.60 -4.63
CA ILE A 490 -22.25 8.74 -4.26
C ILE A 490 -22.59 8.01 -2.97
N LEU A 491 -22.39 6.69 -2.97
CA LEU A 491 -22.38 5.87 -1.77
C LEU A 491 -21.02 5.19 -1.68
N MET A 492 -20.20 5.52 -0.69
CA MET A 492 -18.84 4.99 -0.60
C MET A 492 -18.53 4.45 0.77
N VAL A 493 -17.78 3.35 0.80
CA VAL A 493 -17.06 2.88 1.98
C VAL A 493 -15.69 3.52 1.97
N CYS A 494 -15.32 4.21 3.04
CA CYS A 494 -14.01 4.83 3.16
C CYS A 494 -13.59 4.90 4.62
N HIS A 495 -12.33 4.56 4.89
CA HIS A 495 -11.71 4.60 6.22
C HIS A 495 -10.87 5.86 6.45
N GLU A 496 -10.62 6.66 5.43
CA GLU A 496 -9.77 7.86 5.48
C GLU A 496 -10.63 9.12 5.69
N PRO A 497 -10.70 9.70 6.90
CA PRO A 497 -11.51 10.91 7.17
C PRO A 497 -11.14 12.06 6.25
N GLU A 498 -9.85 12.29 6.01
CA GLU A 498 -9.32 13.34 5.14
C GLU A 498 -9.81 13.23 3.70
N PHE A 499 -10.16 12.01 3.25
CA PHE A 499 -10.69 11.80 1.91
C PHE A 499 -12.17 12.18 1.82
N TYR A 500 -13.01 11.78 2.79
CA TYR A 500 -14.46 11.92 2.67
C TYR A 500 -15.05 13.14 3.37
N GLU A 501 -14.44 13.74 4.40
CA GLU A 501 -15.00 14.85 5.18
C GLU A 501 -15.42 16.04 4.32
N ASP A 502 -14.58 16.43 3.35
CA ASP A 502 -14.88 17.52 2.41
C ASP A 502 -15.79 17.12 1.24
N LEU A 503 -16.09 15.84 1.07
CA LEU A 503 -16.81 15.28 -0.06
C LEU A 503 -18.21 14.84 0.31
N ALA A 504 -18.37 14.17 1.46
CA ALA A 504 -19.61 13.58 1.89
C ALA A 504 -20.60 14.65 2.39
N THR A 505 -21.86 14.52 1.97
CA THR A 505 -22.96 15.31 2.52
C THR A 505 -23.47 14.73 3.83
N GLU A 506 -23.33 13.40 4.01
CA GLU A 506 -23.69 12.65 5.19
C GLU A 506 -22.68 11.54 5.45
N VAL A 507 -22.51 11.20 6.73
CA VAL A 507 -21.70 10.07 7.17
C VAL A 507 -22.61 9.08 7.90
N TRP A 508 -22.66 7.86 7.41
CA TRP A 508 -23.41 6.78 8.02
C TRP A 508 -22.47 5.85 8.78
N ASP A 509 -22.59 5.88 10.08
CA ASP A 509 -21.78 5.09 10.99
C ASP A 509 -22.41 3.71 11.22
N CYS A 510 -21.78 2.68 10.65
CA CYS A 510 -22.26 1.30 10.72
C CYS A 510 -22.21 0.70 12.13
N THR A 511 -21.47 1.29 13.07
CA THR A 511 -21.42 0.83 14.46
C THR A 511 -22.76 0.97 15.17
N LYS A 512 -23.61 1.90 14.70
CA LYS A 512 -24.92 2.19 15.30
C LYS A 512 -25.99 1.13 15.04
N TRP A 513 -25.78 0.27 14.05
CA TRP A 513 -26.77 -0.74 13.65
C TRP A 513 -26.22 -2.16 13.58
N THR A 514 -24.93 -2.37 13.82
CA THR A 514 -24.36 -3.72 13.84
C THR A 514 -24.91 -4.54 15.00
N THR A 515 -25.07 -5.84 14.76
CA THR A 515 -25.35 -6.83 15.81
C THR A 515 -24.07 -7.39 16.42
N ARG A 516 -22.91 -7.10 15.81
CA ARG A 516 -21.62 -7.50 16.35
C ARG A 516 -21.17 -6.55 17.44
N VAL A 517 -20.63 -7.11 18.51
CA VAL A 517 -19.96 -6.38 19.59
C VAL A 517 -18.50 -6.30 19.24
N PHE A 518 -17.95 -5.12 19.07
CA PHE A 518 -16.55 -4.85 18.76
C PHE A 518 -15.81 -4.37 20.01
#